data_7524e78a015770de913374c1fbccb0fc
#
_entry.id   7524e78a015770de913374c1fbccb0fc
#
_cell.length_a   1.000
_cell.length_b   1.000
_cell.length_c   1.000
_cell.angle_alpha   90.00
_cell.angle_beta   90.00
_cell.angle_gamma   90.00
#
_symmetry.space_group_name_H-M   'P 1'
#
loop_
_entity.id
_entity.type
_entity.pdbx_description
1 polymer ?
#
loop_
_entity_poly.entity_id
_entity_poly.type
_entity_poly.pdbx_seq_one_letter_code
_entity_poly.pdbx_strand_id
1 'polypeptide(L)'
;YNDGTKFVGSTITISTENLRCAYATEDREKREERQIATGEWLFETQVEDSSTGVISAKPDVQVPSVYKDGEYLTITDLESNGFEVALKGTGDIDFKYFGVEKGNALTVTLKNGTVVEADTKLSDLSGNAKTKLYDITYGLKKVVAVEDIDSIEWHGATIYKAE
;
A
#
# COMPACT_ATOMS: atom_id res chain seq x y z
N TYR A 1 5.74 4.37 -17.33
CA TYR A 1 6.27 4.90 -16.06
C TYR A 1 6.30 6.42 -16.18
N ASN A 2 5.46 7.10 -15.41
CA ASN A 2 5.51 8.55 -15.25
C ASN A 2 6.35 8.80 -13.99
N ASP A 3 7.48 9.46 -14.13
CA ASP A 3 8.39 9.73 -13.02
C ASP A 3 7.85 10.76 -12.00
N GLY A 4 6.61 11.18 -12.14
CA GLY A 4 5.94 12.12 -11.24
C GLY A 4 6.50 13.57 -11.25
N THR A 5 7.75 13.75 -11.62
CA THR A 5 8.45 15.04 -11.52
C THR A 5 7.86 16.12 -12.45
N LYS A 6 7.15 15.70 -13.49
CA LYS A 6 6.50 16.62 -14.44
C LYS A 6 5.31 17.38 -13.87
N PHE A 7 4.81 16.98 -12.71
CA PHE A 7 3.61 17.56 -12.08
C PHE A 7 3.95 18.50 -10.92
N VAL A 8 5.19 18.47 -10.44
CA VAL A 8 5.63 19.37 -9.36
C VAL A 8 5.43 20.83 -9.77
N GLY A 9 4.79 21.60 -8.91
CA GLY A 9 4.41 22.99 -9.17
C GLY A 9 3.14 23.16 -10.02
N SER A 10 2.54 22.08 -10.50
CA SER A 10 1.27 22.13 -11.21
C SER A 10 0.09 22.23 -10.24
N THR A 11 -0.97 22.91 -10.67
CA THR A 11 -2.26 22.88 -9.97
C THR A 11 -3.09 21.73 -10.50
N ILE A 12 -3.53 20.85 -9.59
CA ILE A 12 -4.53 19.84 -9.91
C ILE A 12 -5.90 20.40 -9.55
N THR A 13 -6.78 20.46 -10.53
CA THR A 13 -8.17 20.82 -10.33
C THR A 13 -9.03 19.58 -10.46
N ILE A 14 -9.78 19.26 -9.43
CA ILE A 14 -10.73 18.15 -9.41
C ILE A 14 -12.13 18.75 -9.36
N SER A 15 -12.90 18.56 -10.44
CA SER A 15 -14.30 18.93 -10.47
C SER A 15 -15.17 17.69 -10.39
N THR A 16 -16.22 17.75 -9.60
CA THR A 16 -17.22 16.69 -9.53
C THR A 16 -18.61 17.29 -9.49
N GLU A 17 -19.51 16.68 -10.23
CA GLU A 17 -20.92 17.06 -10.27
C GLU A 17 -21.77 15.91 -9.74
N ASN A 18 -22.79 16.23 -8.97
CA ASN A 18 -23.83 15.28 -8.61
C ASN A 18 -23.32 14.00 -7.98
N LEU A 19 -22.99 14.04 -6.71
CA LEU A 19 -22.49 12.88 -5.97
C LEU A 19 -23.52 11.73 -6.00
N ARG A 20 -23.11 10.58 -6.48
CA ARG A 20 -23.92 9.35 -6.55
C ARG A 20 -23.29 8.25 -5.74
N CYS A 21 -24.10 7.40 -5.16
CA CYS A 21 -23.69 6.18 -4.49
C CYS A 21 -24.35 4.99 -5.18
N ALA A 22 -23.55 3.96 -5.46
CA ALA A 22 -24.07 2.67 -5.89
C ALA A 22 -24.07 1.71 -4.70
N TYR A 23 -25.18 1.07 -4.42
CA TYR A 23 -25.27 0.04 -3.38
C TYR A 23 -25.91 -1.24 -3.96
N ALA A 24 -25.47 -2.35 -3.41
CA ALA A 24 -26.04 -3.63 -3.77
C ALA A 24 -27.46 -3.75 -3.16
N THR A 25 -28.42 -4.17 -3.96
CA THR A 25 -29.74 -4.55 -3.47
C THR A 25 -29.69 -5.90 -2.76
N GLU A 26 -30.76 -6.31 -2.11
CA GLU A 26 -30.86 -7.65 -1.49
C GLU A 26 -30.56 -8.78 -2.49
N ASP A 27 -30.89 -8.55 -3.75
CA ASP A 27 -30.46 -9.36 -4.88
C ASP A 27 -29.08 -8.85 -5.34
N ARG A 28 -27.99 -9.45 -4.82
CA ARG A 28 -26.61 -9.03 -5.01
C ARG A 28 -26.17 -8.86 -6.48
N GLU A 29 -26.98 -9.29 -7.43
CA GLU A 29 -26.75 -9.14 -8.86
C GLU A 29 -27.18 -7.78 -9.40
N LYS A 30 -27.95 -7.00 -8.63
CA LYS A 30 -28.43 -5.68 -9.02
C LYS A 30 -27.75 -4.60 -8.20
N ARG A 31 -27.31 -3.56 -8.87
CA ARG A 31 -26.81 -2.34 -8.24
C ARG A 31 -27.83 -1.21 -8.53
N GLU A 32 -28.21 -0.52 -7.49
CA GLU A 32 -29.00 0.69 -7.60
C GLU A 32 -28.10 1.90 -7.37
N GLU A 33 -28.20 2.89 -8.25
CA GLU A 33 -27.56 4.18 -8.09
C GLU A 33 -28.53 5.18 -7.47
N ARG A 34 -28.10 5.84 -6.42
CA ARG A 34 -28.85 6.93 -5.80
C ARG A 34 -28.01 8.18 -5.77
N GLN A 35 -28.59 9.27 -6.24
CA GLN A 35 -27.98 10.58 -6.09
C GLN A 35 -28.07 11.02 -4.62
N ILE A 36 -26.92 11.30 -4.02
CA ILE A 36 -26.81 11.67 -2.60
C ILE A 36 -26.83 13.18 -2.44
N ALA A 37 -26.21 13.89 -3.39
CA ALA A 37 -26.16 15.34 -3.40
C ALA A 37 -26.15 15.89 -4.82
N THR A 38 -26.78 17.06 -4.99
CA THR A 38 -26.77 17.82 -6.23
C THR A 38 -25.89 19.05 -6.01
N GLY A 39 -24.97 19.28 -6.92
CA GLY A 39 -24.08 20.45 -6.87
C GLY A 39 -22.85 20.24 -7.71
N GLU A 40 -22.06 21.29 -7.77
CA GLU A 40 -20.73 21.28 -8.37
C GLU A 40 -19.71 21.52 -7.23
N TRP A 41 -18.71 20.68 -7.17
CA TRP A 41 -17.60 20.84 -6.24
C TRP A 41 -16.30 20.96 -7.02
N LEU A 42 -15.56 21.99 -6.70
CA LEU A 42 -14.25 22.26 -7.26
C LEU A 42 -13.22 22.19 -6.13
N PHE A 43 -12.22 21.35 -6.32
CA PHE A 43 -11.07 21.25 -5.42
C PHE A 43 -9.83 21.60 -6.22
N GLU A 44 -9.03 22.50 -5.69
CA GLU A 44 -7.74 22.84 -6.26
C GLU A 44 -6.64 22.56 -5.24
N THR A 45 -5.58 21.90 -5.68
CA THR A 45 -4.37 21.69 -4.89
C THR A 45 -3.15 21.85 -5.76
N GLN A 46 -2.08 22.37 -5.18
CA GLN A 46 -0.79 22.39 -5.85
C GLN A 46 -0.05 21.08 -5.56
N VAL A 47 0.62 20.57 -6.57
CA VAL A 47 1.52 19.44 -6.42
C VAL A 47 2.84 19.97 -5.91
N GLU A 48 3.08 19.81 -4.63
CA GLU A 48 4.37 20.09 -4.03
C GLU A 48 5.26 18.86 -4.16
N ASP A 49 6.54 19.06 -4.37
CA ASP A 49 7.51 17.97 -4.29
C ASP A 49 7.71 17.61 -2.81
N SER A 50 6.89 16.69 -2.35
CA SER A 50 7.03 16.14 -1.01
C SER A 50 7.79 14.80 -1.00
N SER A 51 8.09 14.26 -2.16
CA SER A 51 8.83 13.02 -2.29
C SER A 51 10.32 13.31 -2.45
N THR A 52 11.01 13.30 -1.36
CA THR A 52 12.46 13.47 -1.32
C THR A 52 13.21 12.20 -1.74
N GLY A 53 12.50 11.19 -2.23
CA GLY A 53 13.14 9.98 -2.73
C GLY A 53 12.24 8.75 -2.72
N VAL A 54 12.86 7.66 -3.12
CA VAL A 54 12.30 6.31 -3.04
C VAL A 54 13.29 5.45 -2.27
N ILE A 55 12.83 4.75 -1.24
CA ILE A 55 13.58 3.65 -0.66
C ILE A 55 13.53 2.51 -1.66
N SER A 56 14.69 2.00 -2.05
CA SER A 56 14.84 0.77 -2.83
C SER A 56 15.84 -0.11 -2.13
N ALA A 57 15.44 -1.30 -1.73
CA ALA A 57 16.27 -2.25 -0.99
C ALA A 57 16.05 -3.68 -1.49
N LYS A 58 17.06 -4.50 -1.25
CA LYS A 58 17.02 -5.96 -1.48
C LYS A 58 17.25 -6.68 -0.15
N PRO A 59 16.22 -6.81 0.68
CA PRO A 59 16.40 -7.25 2.05
C PRO A 59 16.87 -8.71 2.19
N ASP A 60 16.46 -9.60 1.29
CA ASP A 60 16.69 -11.06 1.37
C ASP A 60 16.28 -11.65 2.74
N VAL A 61 15.13 -11.19 3.26
CA VAL A 61 14.62 -11.52 4.58
C VAL A 61 13.49 -12.54 4.46
N GLN A 62 13.56 -13.60 5.26
CA GLN A 62 12.48 -14.57 5.40
C GLN A 62 11.41 -14.05 6.36
N VAL A 63 10.20 -13.90 5.85
CA VAL A 63 9.03 -13.50 6.62
C VAL A 63 8.19 -14.75 6.90
N PRO A 64 7.96 -15.13 8.15
CA PRO A 64 7.20 -16.33 8.49
C PRO A 64 5.70 -16.13 8.19
N SER A 65 5.04 -17.20 7.78
CA SER A 65 3.59 -17.26 7.77
C SER A 65 3.06 -17.23 9.20
N VAL A 66 2.06 -16.41 9.47
CA VAL A 66 1.37 -16.39 10.77
C VAL A 66 0.30 -17.47 10.88
N TYR A 67 -0.03 -18.15 9.80
CA TYR A 67 -1.12 -19.14 9.75
C TYR A 67 -0.61 -20.58 9.64
N LYS A 68 0.64 -20.75 9.20
CA LYS A 68 1.16 -22.09 8.97
C LYS A 68 2.64 -22.15 9.32
N ASP A 69 2.96 -22.92 10.34
CA ASP A 69 4.32 -23.15 10.79
C ASP A 69 5.18 -23.74 9.66
N GLY A 70 6.39 -23.22 9.52
CA GLY A 70 7.36 -23.70 8.55
C GLY A 70 7.18 -23.15 7.12
N GLU A 71 6.17 -22.34 6.86
CA GLU A 71 6.07 -21.58 5.61
C GLU A 71 6.68 -20.19 5.75
N TYR A 72 7.45 -19.79 4.73
CA TYR A 72 8.17 -18.51 4.68
C TYR A 72 8.04 -17.90 3.29
N LEU A 73 7.94 -16.58 3.25
CA LEU A 73 8.13 -15.79 2.05
C LEU A 73 9.46 -15.04 2.17
N THR A 74 10.37 -15.25 1.24
CA THR A 74 11.61 -14.46 1.18
C THR A 74 11.35 -13.19 0.42
N ILE A 75 11.50 -12.04 1.05
CA ILE A 75 11.36 -10.73 0.41
C ILE A 75 12.66 -10.40 -0.32
N THR A 76 12.59 -10.30 -1.63
CA THR A 76 13.74 -10.07 -2.50
C THR A 76 13.92 -8.60 -2.88
N ASP A 77 12.81 -7.87 -2.99
CA ASP A 77 12.83 -6.45 -3.35
C ASP A 77 11.81 -5.69 -2.50
N LEU A 78 12.18 -4.48 -2.13
CA LEU A 78 11.36 -3.53 -1.41
C LEU A 78 11.51 -2.16 -2.04
N GLU A 79 10.38 -1.50 -2.33
CA GLU A 79 10.32 -0.09 -2.71
C GLU A 79 9.30 0.65 -1.85
N SER A 80 9.61 1.88 -1.45
CA SER A 80 8.65 2.77 -0.78
C SER A 80 8.83 4.20 -1.22
N ASN A 81 7.71 4.84 -1.52
CA ASN A 81 7.63 6.26 -1.92
C ASN A 81 6.94 7.13 -0.84
N GLY A 82 6.72 6.58 0.34
CA GLY A 82 6.03 7.26 1.44
C GLY A 82 4.50 7.22 1.37
N PHE A 83 3.90 6.77 0.27
CA PHE A 83 2.46 6.50 0.14
C PHE A 83 2.17 5.02 0.26
N GLU A 84 3.08 4.23 -0.24
CA GLU A 84 2.96 2.78 -0.31
C GLU A 84 4.31 2.11 -0.09
N VAL A 85 4.24 0.83 0.25
CA VAL A 85 5.38 -0.08 0.30
C VAL A 85 5.08 -1.23 -0.65
N ALA A 86 5.88 -1.37 -1.69
CA ALA A 86 5.83 -2.45 -2.66
C ALA A 86 6.90 -3.48 -2.34
N LEU A 87 6.52 -4.74 -2.28
CA LEU A 87 7.37 -5.87 -1.96
C LEU A 87 7.31 -6.90 -3.09
N LYS A 88 8.46 -7.48 -3.42
CA LYS A 88 8.50 -8.72 -4.19
C LYS A 88 9.08 -9.83 -3.34
N GLY A 89 8.54 -11.00 -3.49
CA GLY A 89 8.98 -12.14 -2.72
C GLY A 89 8.89 -13.46 -3.46
N THR A 90 9.61 -14.44 -2.93
CA THR A 90 9.61 -15.81 -3.42
C THR A 90 9.36 -16.79 -2.29
N GLY A 91 8.58 -17.83 -2.53
CA GLY A 91 8.34 -18.85 -1.51
C GLY A 91 7.32 -19.88 -1.92
N ASP A 92 7.34 -21.01 -1.23
CA ASP A 92 6.33 -22.06 -1.38
C ASP A 92 5.26 -21.87 -0.31
N ILE A 93 4.34 -20.93 -0.59
CA ILE A 93 3.31 -20.54 0.36
C ILE A 93 1.92 -20.75 -0.24
N ASP A 94 0.95 -21.06 0.60
CA ASP A 94 -0.44 -20.92 0.23
C ASP A 94 -0.84 -19.46 0.43
N PHE A 95 -1.01 -18.78 -0.69
CA PHE A 95 -1.24 -17.33 -0.77
C PHE A 95 -2.41 -16.82 0.09
N LYS A 96 -3.43 -17.62 0.29
CA LYS A 96 -4.56 -17.28 1.16
C LYS A 96 -4.16 -17.04 2.63
N TYR A 97 -3.00 -17.57 3.05
CA TYR A 97 -2.50 -17.43 4.42
C TYR A 97 -1.56 -16.23 4.61
N PHE A 98 -1.21 -15.53 3.54
CA PHE A 98 -0.49 -14.26 3.60
C PHE A 98 -1.40 -13.05 3.39
N GLY A 99 -2.71 -13.26 3.47
CA GLY A 99 -3.69 -12.21 3.28
C GLY A 99 -3.54 -11.04 4.25
N VAL A 100 -4.06 -9.91 3.82
CA VAL A 100 -4.05 -8.63 4.52
C VAL A 100 -5.06 -8.63 5.68
N GLU A 101 -5.06 -9.66 6.52
CA GLU A 101 -6.00 -9.76 7.63
C GLU A 101 -5.56 -8.97 8.86
N LYS A 102 -6.55 -8.61 9.68
CA LYS A 102 -6.37 -7.86 10.93
C LYS A 102 -5.24 -8.44 11.78
N GLY A 103 -4.23 -7.64 12.07
CA GLY A 103 -3.13 -7.97 12.96
C GLY A 103 -1.81 -8.29 12.25
N ASN A 104 -1.79 -8.40 10.92
CA ASN A 104 -0.60 -8.72 10.13
C ASN A 104 -0.22 -7.60 9.18
N ALA A 105 -0.67 -6.38 9.49
CA ALA A 105 -0.36 -5.23 8.68
C ALA A 105 1.14 -4.92 8.72
N LEU A 106 1.64 -4.51 7.58
CA LEU A 106 2.94 -3.87 7.49
C LEU A 106 2.93 -2.58 8.30
N THR A 107 4.02 -2.33 9.03
CA THR A 107 4.22 -1.11 9.81
C THR A 107 5.47 -0.39 9.38
N VAL A 108 5.40 0.93 9.36
CA VAL A 108 6.51 1.83 9.09
C VAL A 108 6.79 2.62 10.36
N THR A 109 8.00 2.50 10.91
CA THR A 109 8.44 3.29 12.06
C THR A 109 9.27 4.46 11.55
N LEU A 110 8.94 5.67 12.01
CA LEU A 110 9.67 6.88 11.68
C LEU A 110 10.80 7.12 12.69
N LYS A 111 11.81 7.90 12.31
CA LYS A 111 12.95 8.29 13.15
C LYS A 111 12.56 8.96 14.46
N ASN A 112 11.39 9.58 14.53
CA ASN A 112 10.83 10.17 15.76
C ASN A 112 10.06 9.17 16.62
N GLY A 113 10.04 7.88 16.26
CA GLY A 113 9.33 6.81 16.95
C GLY A 113 7.84 6.69 16.61
N THR A 114 7.31 7.51 15.71
CA THR A 114 5.92 7.36 15.24
C THR A 114 5.79 6.10 14.40
N VAL A 115 4.75 5.31 14.67
CA VAL A 115 4.42 4.11 13.87
C VAL A 115 3.23 4.42 12.97
N VAL A 116 3.38 4.13 11.68
CA VAL A 116 2.34 4.23 10.67
C VAL A 116 2.01 2.84 10.16
N GLU A 117 0.76 2.46 10.25
CA GLU A 117 0.28 1.16 9.76
C GLU A 117 -0.13 1.24 8.29
N ALA A 118 -0.07 0.11 7.61
CA ALA A 118 -0.68 -0.04 6.30
C ALA A 118 -2.22 0.02 6.39
N ASP A 119 -2.85 0.53 5.34
CA ASP A 119 -4.29 0.44 5.15
C ASP A 119 -4.63 -0.83 4.36
N THR A 120 -5.25 -1.78 5.02
CA THR A 120 -5.64 -3.06 4.40
C THR A 120 -6.61 -2.91 3.23
N LYS A 121 -7.30 -1.78 3.13
CA LYS A 121 -8.21 -1.47 2.02
C LYS A 121 -7.48 -0.95 0.78
N LEU A 122 -6.26 -0.45 0.95
CA LEU A 122 -5.40 0.07 -0.11
C LEU A 122 -4.27 -0.91 -0.43
N SER A 123 -4.43 -2.18 -0.06
CA SER A 123 -3.40 -3.18 -0.27
C SER A 123 -3.82 -4.14 -1.36
N ASP A 124 -2.87 -4.50 -2.20
CA ASP A 124 -3.02 -5.49 -3.25
C ASP A 124 -2.01 -6.61 -3.06
N LEU A 125 -2.43 -7.80 -3.42
CA LEU A 125 -1.66 -9.01 -3.23
C LEU A 125 -1.86 -9.90 -4.44
N SER A 126 -0.83 -10.06 -5.26
CA SER A 126 -0.83 -10.91 -6.41
C SER A 126 0.29 -11.95 -6.35
N GLY A 127 0.09 -13.08 -6.97
CA GLY A 127 1.10 -14.11 -6.96
C GLY A 127 0.80 -15.28 -7.86
N ASN A 128 1.84 -16.03 -8.17
CA ASN A 128 1.77 -17.21 -9.02
C ASN A 128 2.40 -18.41 -8.32
N ALA A 129 1.57 -19.31 -7.85
CA ALA A 129 2.00 -20.52 -7.14
C ALA A 129 2.90 -21.45 -8.00
N LYS A 130 2.84 -21.37 -9.34
CA LYS A 130 3.71 -22.18 -10.21
C LYS A 130 5.12 -21.61 -10.29
N THR A 131 5.23 -20.29 -10.37
CA THR A 131 6.54 -19.60 -10.40
C THR A 131 7.06 -19.28 -9.01
N LYS A 132 6.20 -19.39 -7.98
CA LYS A 132 6.49 -19.03 -6.60
C LYS A 132 6.93 -17.57 -6.41
N LEU A 133 6.45 -16.69 -7.32
CA LEU A 133 6.71 -15.26 -7.30
C LEU A 133 5.47 -14.52 -6.83
N TYR A 134 5.69 -13.53 -5.97
CA TYR A 134 4.63 -12.74 -5.36
C TYR A 134 4.97 -11.26 -5.42
N ASP A 135 3.96 -10.46 -5.73
CA ASP A 135 3.98 -9.01 -5.69
C ASP A 135 2.94 -8.55 -4.68
N ILE A 136 3.35 -7.70 -3.75
CA ILE A 136 2.55 -7.26 -2.62
C ILE A 136 2.69 -5.76 -2.51
N THR A 137 1.59 -5.03 -2.48
CA THR A 137 1.60 -3.58 -2.28
C THR A 137 0.73 -3.23 -1.09
N TYR A 138 1.27 -2.42 -0.19
CA TYR A 138 0.58 -1.87 0.95
C TYR A 138 0.49 -0.35 0.85
N GLY A 139 -0.72 0.20 0.71
CA GLY A 139 -0.94 1.62 0.93
C GLY A 139 -0.80 1.97 2.41
N LEU A 140 -0.20 3.11 2.72
CA LEU A 140 -0.06 3.57 4.10
C LEU A 140 -1.29 4.38 4.53
N LYS A 141 -1.71 4.25 5.79
CA LYS A 141 -2.80 5.04 6.37
C LYS A 141 -2.51 6.55 6.41
N LYS A 142 -1.25 6.91 6.31
CA LYS A 142 -0.77 8.29 6.33
C LYS A 142 0.45 8.40 5.43
N VAL A 143 0.50 9.46 4.64
CA VAL A 143 1.69 9.81 3.87
C VAL A 143 2.82 10.19 4.80
N VAL A 144 4.01 9.70 4.52
CA VAL A 144 5.23 9.97 5.29
C VAL A 144 6.35 10.43 4.36
N ALA A 145 7.23 11.28 4.86
CA ALA A 145 8.44 11.61 4.15
C ALA A 145 9.40 10.40 4.19
N VAL A 146 9.94 10.04 3.04
CA VAL A 146 10.77 8.84 2.90
C VAL A 146 12.03 8.93 3.76
N GLU A 147 12.61 10.11 3.87
CA GLU A 147 13.79 10.40 4.70
C GLU A 147 13.54 10.24 6.20
N ASP A 148 12.28 10.30 6.62
CA ASP A 148 11.90 10.09 8.03
C ASP A 148 11.70 8.63 8.38
N ILE A 149 11.69 7.71 7.41
CA ILE A 149 11.51 6.29 7.66
C ILE A 149 12.77 5.73 8.32
N ASP A 150 12.59 5.13 9.50
CA ASP A 150 13.63 4.41 10.24
C ASP A 150 13.60 2.92 9.93
N SER A 151 12.43 2.29 9.98
CA SER A 151 12.30 0.86 9.69
C SER A 151 10.93 0.51 9.11
N ILE A 152 10.90 -0.61 8.41
CA ILE A 152 9.67 -1.24 7.89
C ILE A 152 9.64 -2.68 8.40
N GLU A 153 8.55 -3.03 9.05
CA GLU A 153 8.32 -4.37 9.57
C GLU A 153 7.08 -5.00 8.93
N TRP A 154 7.16 -6.29 8.66
CA TRP A 154 6.06 -7.08 8.15
C TRP A 154 6.04 -8.45 8.82
N HIS A 155 4.89 -8.85 9.35
CA HIS A 155 4.72 -10.11 10.10
C HIS A 155 5.77 -10.32 11.20
N GLY A 156 6.18 -9.25 11.88
CA GLY A 156 7.19 -9.29 12.94
C GLY A 156 8.63 -9.41 12.45
N ALA A 157 8.87 -9.42 11.15
CA ALA A 157 10.21 -9.38 10.58
C ALA A 157 10.54 -7.95 10.10
N THR A 158 11.69 -7.45 10.49
CA THR A 158 12.21 -6.17 9.96
C THR A 158 12.74 -6.41 8.55
N ILE A 159 12.06 -5.83 7.55
CA ILE A 159 12.40 -5.97 6.13
C ILE A 159 13.19 -4.78 5.59
N TYR A 160 13.25 -3.69 6.35
CA TYR A 160 14.09 -2.52 6.06
C TYR A 160 14.47 -1.83 7.36
N LYS A 161 15.70 -1.34 7.43
CA LYS A 161 16.22 -0.48 8.50
C LYS A 161 17.11 0.58 7.87
N ALA A 162 16.85 1.87 8.19
CA ALA A 162 17.74 2.96 7.80
C ALA A 162 19.11 2.81 8.50
N GLU A 163 20.15 3.20 7.79
CA GLU A 163 21.53 3.24 8.32
C GLU A 163 21.76 4.40 9.29
#